data_dab08fb6bce53f978be8609f8c757122
#
_entry.id   dab08fb6bce53f978be8609f8c757122
#
_cell.length_a   1.000
_cell.length_b   1.000
_cell.length_c   1.000
_cell.angle_alpha   90.00
_cell.angle_beta   90.00
_cell.angle_gamma   90.00
#
_symmetry.space_group_name_H-M   'P 1'
#
loop_
_entity.id
_entity.type
_entity.pdbx_description
1 polymer ?
#
loop_
_entity_poly.entity_id
_entity_poly.type
_entity_poly.pdbx_seq_one_letter_code
_entity_poly.pdbx_strand_id
1 'polypeptide(L)'
;MKKEEIPVTMQAPSTIMRGFPGWGGMTVAFNEIPAGTDMSPLLKGLKNDSCQCPHWGYILEGELLLKYDDKTEETLFAGDVFYMQPGHTGIAKKDTNLIDFSPVRELKKVMDHIAEKMEEFSQ
;
A
#
# COMPACT_ATOMS: atom_id res chain seq x y z
N MET A 1 -13.19 -15.81 1.28
CA MET A 1 -13.05 -15.10 -0.03
C MET A 1 -11.67 -15.40 -0.59
N LYS A 2 -11.62 -15.86 -1.82
CA LYS A 2 -10.33 -16.10 -2.50
C LYS A 2 -9.81 -14.81 -3.10
N LYS A 3 -8.50 -14.73 -3.32
CA LYS A 3 -7.85 -13.58 -3.93
C LYS A 3 -8.56 -13.13 -5.21
N GLU A 4 -8.89 -14.07 -6.08
CA GLU A 4 -9.51 -13.79 -7.39
C GLU A 4 -10.91 -13.21 -7.27
N GLU A 5 -11.56 -13.38 -6.13
CA GLU A 5 -12.89 -12.83 -5.84
C GLU A 5 -12.82 -11.39 -5.35
N ILE A 6 -11.63 -10.91 -4.96
CA ILE A 6 -11.44 -9.54 -4.46
C ILE A 6 -11.27 -8.60 -5.66
N PRO A 7 -12.11 -7.57 -5.79
CA PRO A 7 -12.03 -6.66 -6.95
C PRO A 7 -10.70 -5.93 -7.03
N VAL A 8 -10.21 -5.71 -8.27
CA VAL A 8 -9.07 -4.83 -8.51
C VAL A 8 -9.53 -3.40 -8.32
N THR A 9 -8.94 -2.68 -7.37
CA THR A 9 -9.30 -1.29 -7.05
C THR A 9 -8.25 -0.29 -7.49
N MET A 10 -7.03 -0.74 -7.78
CA MET A 10 -5.95 0.11 -8.30
C MET A 10 -5.04 -0.71 -9.20
N GLN A 11 -4.64 -0.11 -10.31
CA GLN A 11 -3.64 -0.72 -11.21
C GLN A 11 -2.82 0.42 -11.81
N ALA A 12 -1.54 0.57 -11.37
CA ALA A 12 -0.70 1.67 -11.84
C ALA A 12 0.75 1.55 -11.40
N PRO A 13 1.70 1.68 -12.33
CA PRO A 13 1.58 1.26 -13.72
C PRO A 13 1.48 -0.25 -13.85
N SER A 14 2.18 -0.99 -12.97
CA SER A 14 2.17 -2.45 -12.93
C SER A 14 1.85 -2.99 -11.53
N THR A 15 1.64 -2.11 -10.55
CA THR A 15 1.16 -2.49 -9.22
C THR A 15 -0.32 -2.81 -9.30
N ILE A 16 -0.71 -3.94 -8.74
CA ILE A 16 -2.11 -4.36 -8.70
C ILE A 16 -2.53 -4.43 -7.24
N MET A 17 -3.59 -3.69 -6.90
CA MET A 17 -4.22 -3.75 -5.59
C MET A 17 -5.64 -4.29 -5.75
N ARG A 18 -5.95 -5.34 -5.00
CA ARG A 18 -7.31 -5.86 -4.85
C ARG A 18 -7.80 -5.48 -3.48
N GLY A 19 -8.98 -4.87 -3.38
CA GLY A 19 -9.50 -4.40 -2.10
C GLY A 19 -10.96 -4.71 -1.91
N PHE A 20 -11.33 -5.08 -0.69
CA PHE A 20 -12.72 -5.35 -0.30
C PHE A 20 -12.99 -4.67 1.06
N PRO A 21 -13.85 -3.64 1.09
CA PRO A 21 -14.20 -2.95 2.32
C PRO A 21 -15.33 -3.65 3.06
N GLY A 22 -15.55 -3.24 4.31
CA GLY A 22 -16.75 -3.64 5.04
C GLY A 22 -16.60 -4.82 5.98
N TRP A 23 -15.39 -5.29 6.22
CA TRP A 23 -15.13 -6.33 7.21
C TRP A 23 -14.89 -5.68 8.58
N GLY A 24 -15.99 -5.35 9.28
CA GLY A 24 -15.88 -4.73 10.60
C GLY A 24 -15.18 -3.37 10.60
N GLY A 25 -15.42 -2.55 9.57
CA GLY A 25 -14.76 -1.25 9.43
C GLY A 25 -13.37 -1.32 8.81
N MET A 26 -12.94 -2.51 8.36
CA MET A 26 -11.62 -2.74 7.76
C MET A 26 -11.76 -3.10 6.29
N THR A 27 -10.78 -2.70 5.51
CA THR A 27 -10.60 -3.15 4.12
C THR A 27 -9.49 -4.20 4.09
N VAL A 28 -9.79 -5.37 3.53
CA VAL A 28 -8.74 -6.32 3.21
C VAL A 28 -8.19 -5.97 1.84
N ALA A 29 -6.87 -5.95 1.69
CA ALA A 29 -6.23 -5.69 0.41
C ALA A 29 -5.18 -6.75 0.11
N PHE A 30 -5.11 -7.13 -1.16
CA PHE A 30 -4.07 -7.98 -1.69
C PHE A 30 -3.29 -7.17 -2.71
N ASN A 31 -1.97 -7.01 -2.49
CA ASN A 31 -1.13 -6.14 -3.31
C ASN A 31 -0.04 -6.93 -4.01
N GLU A 32 0.13 -6.70 -5.30
CA GLU A 32 1.22 -7.20 -6.11
C GLU A 32 2.04 -6.01 -6.58
N ILE A 33 3.27 -5.88 -6.08
CA ILE A 33 4.12 -4.71 -6.29
C ILE A 33 5.42 -5.15 -6.96
N PRO A 34 5.66 -4.77 -8.23
CA PRO A 34 6.88 -5.17 -8.93
C PRO A 34 8.14 -4.56 -8.30
N ALA A 35 9.25 -5.28 -8.43
CA ALA A 35 10.56 -4.79 -8.01
C ALA A 35 10.85 -3.41 -8.60
N GLY A 36 11.38 -2.51 -7.78
CA GLY A 36 11.73 -1.14 -8.19
C GLY A 36 10.61 -0.13 -8.05
N THR A 37 9.39 -0.58 -7.67
CA THR A 37 8.27 0.35 -7.48
C THR A 37 8.51 1.19 -6.24
N ASP A 38 8.49 2.53 -6.42
CA ASP A 38 8.56 3.52 -5.35
C ASP A 38 7.20 4.20 -5.26
N MET A 39 6.56 4.08 -4.10
CA MET A 39 5.22 4.65 -3.90
C MET A 39 5.23 6.16 -3.62
N SER A 40 6.39 6.75 -3.34
CA SER A 40 6.50 8.16 -2.95
C SER A 40 5.83 9.13 -3.91
N PRO A 41 5.97 9.00 -5.25
CA PRO A 41 5.33 9.96 -6.15
C PRO A 41 3.81 10.01 -6.03
N LEU A 42 3.18 8.89 -5.70
CA LEU A 42 1.72 8.82 -5.54
C LEU A 42 1.25 9.42 -4.21
N LEU A 43 2.15 9.55 -3.25
CA LEU A 43 1.84 10.06 -1.91
C LEU A 43 2.14 11.55 -1.74
N LYS A 44 2.80 12.15 -2.73
CA LYS A 44 3.15 13.56 -2.69
C LYS A 44 1.90 14.42 -2.62
N GLY A 45 1.86 15.34 -1.65
CA GLY A 45 0.71 16.20 -1.39
C GLY A 45 -0.10 15.78 -0.16
N LEU A 46 0.07 14.54 0.30
CA LEU A 46 -0.44 14.13 1.60
C LEU A 46 0.46 14.71 2.71
N LYS A 47 0.01 14.66 3.95
CA LYS A 47 0.80 15.12 5.09
C LYS A 47 2.18 14.46 5.07
N ASN A 48 3.24 15.27 5.10
CA ASN A 48 4.64 14.81 5.04
C ASN A 48 4.96 13.98 3.79
N ASP A 49 4.12 14.07 2.75
CA ASP A 49 4.27 13.31 1.50
C ASP A 49 4.33 11.79 1.75
N SER A 50 3.60 11.32 2.75
CA SER A 50 3.58 9.92 3.15
C SER A 50 2.16 9.41 3.38
N CYS A 51 2.02 8.07 3.43
CA CYS A 51 0.74 7.43 3.69
C CYS A 51 0.41 7.54 5.19
N GLN A 52 -0.72 8.16 5.49
CA GLN A 52 -1.18 8.34 6.87
C GLN A 52 -2.12 7.22 7.33
N CYS A 53 -2.43 6.26 6.46
CA CYS A 53 -3.27 5.12 6.82
C CYS A 53 -2.42 4.02 7.45
N PRO A 54 -2.78 3.52 8.64
CA PRO A 54 -2.09 2.36 9.19
C PRO A 54 -2.50 1.09 8.46
N HIS A 55 -1.58 0.12 8.39
CA HIS A 55 -1.84 -1.18 7.79
C HIS A 55 -1.30 -2.28 8.68
N TRP A 56 -2.05 -3.37 8.80
CA TRP A 56 -1.63 -4.60 9.49
C TRP A 56 -1.66 -5.73 8.48
N GLY A 57 -0.62 -6.55 8.42
CA GLY A 57 -0.63 -7.59 7.41
C GLY A 57 0.53 -8.56 7.46
N TYR A 58 0.76 -9.19 6.29
CA TYR A 58 1.71 -10.28 6.13
C TYR A 58 2.33 -10.22 4.73
N ILE A 59 3.66 -10.35 4.67
CA ILE A 59 4.39 -10.42 3.41
C ILE A 59 4.43 -11.87 2.94
N LEU A 60 3.81 -12.15 1.79
CA LEU A 60 3.79 -13.49 1.20
C LEU A 60 5.06 -13.79 0.43
N GLU A 61 5.56 -12.79 -0.32
CA GLU A 61 6.78 -12.88 -1.11
C GLU A 61 7.45 -11.51 -1.18
N GLY A 62 8.76 -11.49 -1.32
CA GLY A 62 9.48 -10.29 -1.70
C GLY A 62 10.20 -9.59 -0.56
N GLU A 63 10.46 -8.32 -0.80
CA GLU A 63 11.22 -7.48 0.12
C GLU A 63 10.77 -6.03 -0.07
N LEU A 64 10.27 -5.42 1.00
CA LEU A 64 9.72 -4.07 0.98
C LEU A 64 10.45 -3.20 1.99
N LEU A 65 11.07 -2.12 1.51
CA LEU A 65 11.70 -1.13 2.38
C LEU A 65 10.69 -0.05 2.72
N LEU A 66 10.40 0.13 4.00
CA LEU A 66 9.55 1.21 4.52
C LEU A 66 10.42 2.33 5.06
N LYS A 67 10.01 3.56 4.78
CA LYS A 67 10.62 4.77 5.33
C LYS A 67 9.55 5.56 6.07
N TYR A 68 9.83 5.88 7.33
CA TYR A 68 8.89 6.59 8.19
C TYR A 68 9.21 8.09 8.28
N ASP A 69 8.22 8.90 8.66
CA ASP A 69 8.38 10.35 8.78
C ASP A 69 9.47 10.76 9.77
N ASP A 70 9.73 9.94 10.78
CA ASP A 70 10.79 10.17 11.76
C ASP A 70 12.19 9.82 11.25
N LYS A 71 12.32 9.47 9.96
CA LYS A 71 13.55 9.08 9.27
C LYS A 71 14.06 7.69 9.61
N THR A 72 13.32 6.91 10.41
CA THR A 72 13.64 5.49 10.60
C THR A 72 13.22 4.68 9.37
N GLU A 73 13.82 3.52 9.20
CA GLU A 73 13.53 2.59 8.11
C GLU A 73 13.31 1.20 8.66
N GLU A 74 12.50 0.43 7.95
CA GLU A 74 12.23 -0.96 8.28
C GLU A 74 12.14 -1.75 6.98
N THR A 75 12.83 -2.89 6.90
CA THR A 75 12.70 -3.78 5.76
C THR A 75 11.85 -4.99 6.14
N LEU A 76 10.81 -5.23 5.36
CA LEU A 76 9.91 -6.38 5.54
C LEU A 76 10.27 -7.44 4.50
N PHE A 77 10.36 -8.69 4.97
CA PHE A 77 10.69 -9.85 4.14
C PHE A 77 9.54 -10.84 4.12
N ALA A 78 9.55 -11.74 3.13
CA ALA A 78 8.57 -12.84 3.09
C ALA A 78 8.52 -13.57 4.43
N GLY A 79 7.33 -13.78 4.95
CA GLY A 79 7.11 -14.41 6.26
C GLY A 79 6.91 -13.41 7.40
N ASP A 80 7.15 -12.12 7.18
CA ASP A 80 6.96 -11.12 8.23
C ASP A 80 5.49 -10.75 8.40
N VAL A 81 5.02 -10.76 9.63
CA VAL A 81 3.80 -10.08 10.05
C VAL A 81 4.21 -8.63 10.33
N PHE A 82 3.40 -7.67 9.90
CA PHE A 82 3.80 -6.27 10.01
C PHE A 82 2.70 -5.36 10.53
N TYR A 83 3.14 -4.24 11.07
CA TYR A 83 2.31 -3.07 11.31
C TYR A 83 3.02 -1.87 10.69
N MET A 84 2.39 -1.26 9.68
CA MET A 84 2.87 -0.01 9.08
C MET A 84 2.17 1.15 9.77
N GLN A 85 2.92 1.90 10.59
CA GLN A 85 2.39 3.07 11.28
C GLN A 85 2.02 4.16 10.27
N PRO A 86 1.07 5.06 10.61
CA PRO A 86 0.84 6.26 9.82
C PRO A 86 2.14 7.04 9.62
N GLY A 87 2.32 7.59 8.41
CA GLY A 87 3.54 8.33 8.09
C GLY A 87 4.63 7.46 7.49
N HIS A 88 4.29 6.65 6.48
CA HIS A 88 5.25 5.78 5.81
C HIS A 88 5.20 5.94 4.30
N THR A 89 6.33 5.62 3.65
CA THR A 89 6.43 5.35 2.22
C THR A 89 7.11 3.99 2.04
N GLY A 90 7.03 3.43 0.83
CA GLY A 90 7.61 2.12 0.57
C GLY A 90 8.24 2.00 -0.81
N ILE A 91 9.29 1.20 -0.88
CA ILE A 91 9.97 0.83 -2.12
C ILE A 91 10.10 -0.69 -2.16
N ALA A 92 9.57 -1.32 -3.21
CA ALA A 92 9.73 -2.75 -3.39
C ALA A 92 11.13 -3.04 -3.92
N LYS A 93 11.93 -3.77 -3.16
CA LYS A 93 13.29 -4.17 -3.57
C LYS A 93 13.28 -5.42 -4.43
N LYS A 94 12.21 -6.21 -4.35
CA LYS A 94 11.94 -7.40 -5.15
C LYS A 94 10.46 -7.38 -5.49
N ASP A 95 10.03 -8.25 -6.41
CA ASP A 95 8.61 -8.45 -6.64
C ASP A 95 7.97 -8.87 -5.32
N THR A 96 7.01 -8.09 -4.84
CA THR A 96 6.45 -8.24 -3.50
C THR A 96 4.96 -8.48 -3.57
N ASN A 97 4.51 -9.53 -2.87
CA ASN A 97 3.10 -9.82 -2.68
C ASN A 97 2.80 -9.76 -1.19
N LEU A 98 1.77 -9.01 -0.85
CA LEU A 98 1.37 -8.88 0.55
C LEU A 98 -0.13 -8.80 0.69
N ILE A 99 -0.61 -9.16 1.87
CA ILE A 99 -2.00 -8.97 2.27
C ILE A 99 -2.01 -8.03 3.46
N ASP A 100 -2.92 -7.03 3.45
CA ASP A 100 -3.07 -6.15 4.59
C ASP A 100 -4.52 -5.84 4.91
N PHE A 101 -4.72 -5.32 6.11
CA PHE A 101 -6.00 -4.84 6.61
C PHE A 101 -5.83 -3.38 7.03
N SER A 102 -6.75 -2.54 6.60
CA SER A 102 -6.64 -1.09 6.81
C SER A 102 -8.00 -0.51 7.18
N PRO A 103 -8.05 0.49 8.08
CA PRO A 103 -9.31 1.18 8.38
C PRO A 103 -9.90 1.79 7.11
N VAL A 104 -11.20 1.59 6.89
CA VAL A 104 -11.88 2.02 5.65
C VAL A 104 -11.74 3.53 5.41
N ARG A 105 -11.95 4.34 6.44
CA ARG A 105 -11.94 5.82 6.29
C ARG A 105 -10.56 6.35 5.91
N GLU A 106 -9.55 5.93 6.64
CA GLU A 106 -8.17 6.38 6.42
C GLU A 106 -7.65 5.89 5.07
N LEU A 107 -7.97 4.65 4.71
CA LEU A 107 -7.57 4.11 3.41
C LEU A 107 -8.25 4.86 2.28
N LYS A 108 -9.53 5.19 2.41
CA LYS A 108 -10.27 5.94 1.37
C LYS A 108 -9.60 7.27 1.08
N LYS A 109 -9.17 8.01 2.10
CA LYS A 109 -8.48 9.29 1.91
C LYS A 109 -7.21 9.13 1.08
N VAL A 110 -6.41 8.11 1.38
CA VAL A 110 -5.18 7.84 0.66
C VAL A 110 -5.48 7.40 -0.77
N MET A 111 -6.43 6.50 -0.96
CA MET A 111 -6.78 6.00 -2.29
C MET A 111 -7.37 7.07 -3.19
N ASP A 112 -8.19 7.97 -2.65
CA ASP A 112 -8.74 9.10 -3.40
C ASP A 112 -7.60 10.02 -3.87
N HIS A 113 -6.63 10.27 -3.01
CA HIS A 113 -5.45 11.07 -3.35
C HIS A 113 -4.60 10.39 -4.44
N ILE A 114 -4.37 9.09 -4.31
CA ILE A 114 -3.61 8.32 -5.31
C ILE A 114 -4.30 8.36 -6.66
N ALA A 115 -5.63 8.23 -6.68
CA ALA A 115 -6.40 8.32 -7.93
C ALA A 115 -6.20 9.68 -8.62
N GLU A 116 -6.20 10.78 -7.86
CA GLU A 116 -5.93 12.12 -8.40
C GLU A 116 -4.51 12.20 -8.97
N LYS A 117 -3.52 11.65 -8.27
CA LYS A 117 -2.12 11.66 -8.73
C LYS A 117 -1.95 10.85 -10.00
N MET A 118 -2.60 9.70 -10.10
CA MET A 118 -2.57 8.88 -11.31
C MET A 118 -3.15 9.62 -12.51
N GLU A 119 -4.23 10.36 -12.31
CA GLU A 119 -4.84 11.19 -13.34
C GLU A 119 -3.88 12.30 -13.79
N GLU A 120 -3.18 12.96 -12.85
CA GLU A 120 -2.16 13.97 -13.17
C GLU A 120 -1.05 13.38 -14.02
N PHE A 121 -0.58 12.18 -13.70
CA PHE A 121 0.54 11.53 -14.42
C PHE A 121 0.13 11.05 -15.81
N SER A 122 -1.15 10.88 -16.07
CA SER A 122 -1.66 10.41 -17.38
C SER A 122 -1.93 11.56 -18.36
N GLN A 123 -1.77 12.81 -17.92
CA GLN A 123 -1.98 13.99 -18.77
C GLN A 123 -0.75 14.41 -19.54
#